data_d541403bb78c98cbc8a9f9c652c51ed4
#
_entry.id   d541403bb78c98cbc8a9f9c652c51ed4
#
_cell.length_a   1.000
_cell.length_b   1.000
_cell.length_c   1.000
_cell.angle_alpha   90.00
_cell.angle_beta   90.00
_cell.angle_gamma   90.00
#
_symmetry.space_group_name_H-M   'P 1'
#
loop_
_entity.id
_entity.type
_entity.pdbx_description
1 polymer ?
#
loop_
_entity_poly.entity_id
_entity_poly.type
_entity_poly.pdbx_seq_one_letter_code
_entity_poly.pdbx_strand_id
1 'polypeptide(L)'
;MPEVIELFVVEHRAPYQFLPNNHQSKSDFIETSCTLACNHPVNCLLRTPMLDVVVLFFLFGLLAGLVRSELKLPPALYDTLSLFLLLAIGLKGGVGLAQQSLQPLLPQLALVILLGMLQTLAGFTVLRLKMSRVDAAATAAHYGSVSVATFAVGVNWLTERGISFESQLSIFLAVMEIPAILVGIVLAQGVSRQTRWRRLAHETFLGKGVTLLLGGMAIGYLAGPDGIAPLKPLFVDLFKGALALFLLEMGLIVARQCQDLRRHGLFLLGFALLMPLASAGLGLMIGQLMGLSLGGLTLLATLAASASYIAVPATMRIAVPQANPGLSLSAVLGVTFPFNIMLGIPLYHSWARHFTE
;
A
#
# COMPACT_ATOMS: atom_id res chain seq x y z
N MET A 1 -7.69 21.73 49.13
CA MET A 1 -8.11 20.39 48.69
C MET A 1 -7.18 19.97 47.59
N PRO A 2 -6.14 19.21 47.89
CA PRO A 2 -5.41 18.42 46.93
C PRO A 2 -5.45 16.98 47.41
N GLU A 3 -6.05 16.12 46.63
CA GLU A 3 -5.99 14.66 46.74
C GLU A 3 -6.82 14.12 45.60
N VAL A 4 -6.17 13.56 44.61
CA VAL A 4 -6.57 12.51 43.65
C VAL A 4 -5.67 12.60 42.41
N ILE A 5 -4.35 12.42 42.55
CA ILE A 5 -3.44 11.98 41.48
C ILE A 5 -2.25 11.26 42.16
N GLU A 6 -2.52 10.10 42.72
CA GLU A 6 -1.47 9.14 43.07
C GLU A 6 -2.08 7.75 43.01
N LEU A 7 -2.02 7.12 41.84
CA LEU A 7 -2.21 5.67 41.69
C LEU A 7 -1.96 5.30 40.22
N PHE A 8 -0.71 5.06 39.87
CA PHE A 8 -0.29 4.16 38.79
C PHE A 8 1.24 4.26 38.57
N VAL A 9 2.01 4.00 39.67
CA VAL A 9 3.41 3.59 39.53
C VAL A 9 3.55 2.34 40.42
N VAL A 10 3.43 1.16 39.83
CA VAL A 10 3.90 -0.08 40.44
C VAL A 10 5.16 -0.50 39.71
N GLU A 11 6.28 -0.17 40.31
CA GLU A 11 7.60 -0.74 40.01
C GLU A 11 7.56 -2.24 40.29
N HIS A 12 7.76 -3.07 39.27
CA HIS A 12 8.24 -4.43 39.44
C HIS A 12 9.66 -4.53 38.90
N ARG A 13 10.62 -4.26 39.78
CA ARG A 13 12.00 -4.74 39.66
C ARG A 13 12.03 -6.20 40.10
N ALA A 14 12.27 -7.12 39.19
CA ALA A 14 12.72 -8.48 39.51
C ALA A 14 14.25 -8.56 39.34
N PRO A 15 14.99 -9.22 40.25
CA PRO A 15 16.45 -9.26 40.20
C PRO A 15 16.93 -10.24 39.12
N TYR A 16 17.89 -9.78 38.32
CA TYR A 16 18.64 -10.63 37.40
C TYR A 16 19.50 -11.64 38.17
N GLN A 17 19.15 -12.91 38.14
CA GLN A 17 20.04 -14.01 38.47
C GLN A 17 20.65 -14.60 37.20
N PHE A 18 21.96 -14.72 37.20
CA PHE A 18 22.78 -15.38 36.18
C PHE A 18 22.36 -16.85 36.01
N LEU A 19 22.07 -17.29 34.78
CA LEU A 19 21.95 -18.68 34.40
C LEU A 19 22.94 -19.02 33.29
N PRO A 20 23.51 -20.22 33.29
CA PRO A 20 24.60 -20.64 32.40
C PRO A 20 24.09 -20.96 30.99
N ASN A 21 24.98 -20.70 30.01
CA ASN A 21 24.82 -21.06 28.60
C ASN A 21 24.54 -22.57 28.40
N ASN A 22 23.35 -22.89 27.88
CA ASN A 22 23.13 -24.18 27.25
C ASN A 22 22.18 -24.02 26.03
N HIS A 23 22.69 -24.36 24.85
CA HIS A 23 22.13 -24.05 23.53
C HIS A 23 20.99 -24.98 23.05
N GLN A 24 20.25 -25.66 23.93
CA GLN A 24 19.25 -26.67 23.53
C GLN A 24 17.83 -26.49 24.09
N SER A 25 17.48 -25.38 24.73
CA SER A 25 16.18 -25.22 25.42
C SER A 25 15.35 -24.03 24.99
N LYS A 26 15.54 -23.43 23.80
CA LYS A 26 14.73 -22.27 23.37
C LYS A 26 13.42 -22.62 22.67
N SER A 27 13.27 -23.80 22.10
CA SER A 27 12.01 -24.25 21.47
C SER A 27 10.95 -24.64 22.51
N ASP A 28 11.35 -25.32 23.58
CA ASP A 28 10.37 -25.86 24.55
C ASP A 28 9.84 -24.81 25.52
N PHE A 29 10.57 -23.69 25.73
CA PHE A 29 10.13 -22.60 26.63
C PHE A 29 9.08 -21.70 26.01
N ILE A 30 9.05 -21.59 24.67
CA ILE A 30 8.07 -20.79 23.94
C ILE A 30 6.72 -21.51 23.87
N GLU A 31 6.71 -22.83 23.71
CA GLU A 31 5.46 -23.61 23.71
C GLU A 31 4.80 -23.70 25.10
N THR A 32 5.57 -23.82 26.17
CA THR A 32 5.02 -23.95 27.54
C THR A 32 4.52 -22.60 28.08
N SER A 33 5.07 -21.47 27.65
CA SER A 33 4.57 -20.13 28.04
C SER A 33 3.28 -19.74 27.33
N CYS A 34 2.96 -20.38 26.20
CA CYS A 34 1.74 -20.11 25.44
C CYS A 34 0.48 -20.76 26.06
N THR A 35 0.64 -21.85 26.80
CA THR A 35 -0.49 -22.62 27.38
C THR A 35 -1.01 -22.08 28.72
N LEU A 36 -0.21 -21.31 29.45
CA LEU A 36 -0.58 -20.78 30.78
C LEU A 36 -1.28 -19.40 30.77
N ALA A 37 -1.34 -18.72 29.63
CA ALA A 37 -1.92 -17.38 29.52
C ALA A 37 -3.36 -17.35 28.96
N CYS A 38 -3.97 -18.50 28.63
CA CYS A 38 -5.32 -18.59 28.09
C CYS A 38 -6.37 -18.93 29.15
N ASN A 39 -6.63 -18.02 30.09
CA ASN A 39 -7.72 -18.21 31.06
C ASN A 39 -9.05 -17.55 30.68
N HIS A 40 -9.18 -16.98 29.48
CA HIS A 40 -10.47 -16.52 28.95
C HIS A 40 -10.60 -16.85 27.46
N PRO A 41 -11.63 -17.59 27.03
CA PRO A 41 -11.82 -17.98 25.62
C PRO A 41 -12.03 -16.78 24.68
N VAL A 42 -12.45 -15.63 25.19
CA VAL A 42 -12.63 -14.40 24.41
C VAL A 42 -11.28 -13.78 24.01
N ASN A 43 -10.23 -13.90 24.85
CA ASN A 43 -8.89 -13.38 24.53
C ASN A 43 -8.12 -14.25 23.53
N CYS A 44 -8.48 -15.52 23.38
CA CYS A 44 -7.82 -16.41 22.41
C CYS A 44 -8.34 -16.18 20.98
N LEU A 45 -9.60 -15.83 20.81
CA LEU A 45 -10.20 -15.49 19.51
C LEU A 45 -9.74 -14.12 18.97
N LEU A 46 -9.33 -13.19 19.85
CA LEU A 46 -8.81 -11.87 19.47
C LEU A 46 -7.29 -11.84 19.27
N ARG A 47 -6.57 -12.89 19.62
CA ARG A 47 -5.12 -13.06 19.39
C ARG A 47 -4.76 -13.83 18.12
N THR A 48 -5.70 -14.02 17.21
CA THR A 48 -5.32 -14.44 15.84
C THR A 48 -4.54 -13.27 15.19
N PRO A 49 -3.33 -13.49 14.66
CA PRO A 49 -2.45 -12.43 14.12
C PRO A 49 -2.96 -11.86 12.79
N MET A 50 -4.27 -11.82 12.58
CA MET A 50 -4.87 -11.50 11.28
C MET A 50 -5.18 -10.01 11.07
N LEU A 51 -5.38 -9.23 12.13
CA LEU A 51 -5.72 -7.80 11.98
C LEU A 51 -4.62 -6.93 12.63
N ASP A 52 -3.83 -6.29 11.79
CA ASP A 52 -2.92 -5.23 12.22
C ASP A 52 -3.70 -4.05 12.82
N VAL A 53 -3.14 -3.42 13.85
CA VAL A 53 -3.73 -2.24 14.51
C VAL A 53 -4.07 -1.14 13.50
N VAL A 54 -3.25 -0.91 12.48
CA VAL A 54 -3.53 0.11 11.46
C VAL A 54 -4.79 -0.24 10.64
N VAL A 55 -5.08 -1.54 10.42
CA VAL A 55 -6.30 -2.00 9.76
C VAL A 55 -7.53 -1.79 10.66
N LEU A 56 -7.38 -1.89 11.99
CA LEU A 56 -8.46 -1.57 12.94
C LEU A 56 -8.86 -0.09 12.86
N PHE A 57 -7.91 0.83 12.67
CA PHE A 57 -8.22 2.25 12.43
C PHE A 57 -9.00 2.44 11.14
N PHE A 58 -8.66 1.72 10.06
CA PHE A 58 -9.45 1.72 8.83
C PHE A 58 -10.88 1.23 9.07
N LEU A 59 -11.05 0.10 9.76
CA LEU A 59 -12.37 -0.46 10.06
C LEU A 59 -13.19 0.49 10.93
N PHE A 60 -12.56 1.14 11.90
CA PHE A 60 -13.23 2.16 12.73
C PHE A 60 -13.73 3.33 11.88
N GLY A 61 -12.88 3.87 10.98
CA GLY A 61 -13.27 4.92 10.05
C GLY A 61 -14.39 4.49 9.11
N LEU A 62 -14.32 3.25 8.58
CA LEU A 62 -15.35 2.67 7.72
C LEU A 62 -16.68 2.55 8.46
N LEU A 63 -16.69 2.01 9.67
CA LEU A 63 -17.88 1.90 10.50
C LEU A 63 -18.47 3.27 10.84
N ALA A 64 -17.64 4.21 11.29
CA ALA A 64 -18.06 5.57 11.59
C ALA A 64 -18.72 6.24 10.37
N GLY A 65 -18.15 6.07 9.17
CA GLY A 65 -18.72 6.58 7.94
C GLY A 65 -20.04 5.91 7.54
N LEU A 66 -20.15 4.58 7.72
CA LEU A 66 -21.38 3.81 7.41
C LEU A 66 -22.54 4.18 8.33
N VAL A 67 -22.29 4.41 9.63
CA VAL A 67 -23.29 4.88 10.58
C VAL A 67 -23.55 6.38 10.52
N ARG A 68 -22.89 7.08 9.55
CA ARG A 68 -23.01 8.53 9.34
C ARG A 68 -22.65 9.35 10.57
N SER A 69 -21.62 8.96 11.29
CA SER A 69 -21.07 9.72 12.42
C SER A 69 -20.67 11.13 11.98
N GLU A 70 -20.64 12.08 12.91
CA GLU A 70 -20.13 13.43 12.66
C GLU A 70 -18.60 13.49 12.52
N LEU A 71 -17.92 12.36 12.65
CA LEU A 71 -16.47 12.27 12.54
C LEU A 71 -16.02 12.70 11.14
N LYS A 72 -15.30 13.80 11.09
CA LYS A 72 -14.71 14.37 9.88
C LYS A 72 -13.30 14.83 10.19
N LEU A 73 -12.34 14.35 9.42
CA LEU A 73 -10.98 14.85 9.49
C LEU A 73 -10.84 16.03 8.51
N PRO A 74 -10.12 17.11 8.91
CA PRO A 74 -9.86 18.22 8.00
C PRO A 74 -9.13 17.72 6.74
N PRO A 75 -9.52 18.17 5.52
CA PRO A 75 -8.84 17.74 4.28
C PRO A 75 -7.32 18.01 4.30
N ALA A 76 -6.89 19.08 4.95
CA ALA A 76 -5.47 19.39 5.14
C ALA A 76 -4.71 18.30 5.90
N LEU A 77 -5.36 17.60 6.85
CA LEU A 77 -4.73 16.50 7.58
C LEU A 77 -4.48 15.31 6.66
N TYR A 78 -5.46 14.93 5.83
CA TYR A 78 -5.31 13.87 4.83
C TYR A 78 -4.13 14.18 3.88
N ASP A 79 -4.08 15.41 3.36
CA ASP A 79 -2.99 15.83 2.48
C ASP A 79 -1.63 15.78 3.18
N THR A 80 -1.54 16.27 4.42
CA THR A 80 -0.31 16.26 5.22
C THR A 80 0.17 14.85 5.52
N LEU A 81 -0.74 13.95 5.94
CA LEU A 81 -0.40 12.55 6.18
C LEU A 81 0.06 11.85 4.89
N SER A 82 -0.58 12.12 3.76
CA SER A 82 -0.16 11.59 2.46
C SER A 82 1.25 12.04 2.08
N LEU A 83 1.57 13.34 2.27
CA LEU A 83 2.90 13.89 2.03
C LEU A 83 3.95 13.24 2.92
N PHE A 84 3.63 13.11 4.21
CA PHE A 84 4.50 12.51 5.20
C PHE A 84 4.83 11.05 4.86
N LEU A 85 3.82 10.24 4.56
CA LEU A 85 4.00 8.82 4.22
C LEU A 85 4.84 8.63 2.96
N LEU A 86 4.59 9.42 1.91
CA LEU A 86 5.38 9.39 0.67
C LEU A 86 6.83 9.74 0.92
N LEU A 87 7.08 10.82 1.66
CA LEU A 87 8.43 11.26 1.98
C LEU A 87 9.15 10.23 2.86
N ALA A 88 8.49 9.66 3.86
CA ALA A 88 9.05 8.63 4.74
C ALA A 88 9.43 7.35 3.97
N ILE A 89 8.56 6.89 3.05
CA ILE A 89 8.84 5.74 2.17
C ILE A 89 10.03 6.06 1.26
N GLY A 90 10.05 7.24 0.66
CA GLY A 90 11.16 7.70 -0.19
C GLY A 90 12.49 7.72 0.57
N LEU A 91 12.53 8.35 1.75
CA LEU A 91 13.73 8.41 2.59
C LEU A 91 14.25 7.02 2.94
N LYS A 92 13.38 6.12 3.42
CA LYS A 92 13.76 4.72 3.73
C LYS A 92 14.29 3.99 2.50
N GLY A 93 13.59 4.12 1.36
CA GLY A 93 14.02 3.54 0.10
C GLY A 93 15.39 4.05 -0.34
N GLY A 94 15.63 5.35 -0.24
CA GLY A 94 16.91 5.99 -0.59
C GLY A 94 18.08 5.52 0.27
N VAL A 95 17.89 5.47 1.59
CA VAL A 95 18.92 4.94 2.53
C VAL A 95 19.27 3.49 2.18
N GLY A 96 18.27 2.66 1.90
CA GLY A 96 18.51 1.26 1.54
C GLY A 96 19.21 1.11 0.19
N LEU A 97 18.90 1.98 -0.79
CA LEU A 97 19.58 1.98 -2.10
C LEU A 97 21.06 2.39 -1.99
N ALA A 98 21.40 3.29 -1.06
CA ALA A 98 22.78 3.67 -0.81
C ALA A 98 23.66 2.49 -0.35
N GLN A 99 23.03 1.41 0.16
CA GLN A 99 23.69 0.21 0.67
C GLN A 99 23.68 -0.97 -0.30
N GLN A 100 23.09 -0.81 -1.50
CA GLN A 100 22.91 -1.88 -2.48
C GLN A 100 23.57 -1.57 -3.83
N SER A 101 23.88 -2.61 -4.59
CA SER A 101 24.32 -2.48 -5.98
C SER A 101 23.13 -2.09 -6.88
N LEU A 102 23.32 -1.05 -7.69
CA LEU A 102 22.30 -0.57 -8.64
C LEU A 102 22.30 -1.32 -9.97
N GLN A 103 23.23 -2.26 -10.19
CA GLN A 103 23.36 -2.98 -11.48
C GLN A 103 22.11 -3.74 -11.92
N PRO A 104 21.36 -4.46 -11.04
CA PRO A 104 20.16 -5.17 -11.47
C PRO A 104 18.93 -4.25 -11.65
N LEU A 105 19.02 -2.97 -11.31
CA LEU A 105 17.86 -2.08 -11.25
C LEU A 105 17.25 -1.81 -12.63
N LEU A 106 18.05 -1.56 -13.67
CA LEU A 106 17.55 -1.22 -15.01
C LEU A 106 16.67 -2.32 -15.64
N PRO A 107 17.09 -3.60 -15.68
CA PRO A 107 16.20 -4.67 -16.17
C PRO A 107 14.96 -4.85 -15.29
N GLN A 108 15.06 -4.69 -13.98
CA GLN A 108 13.90 -4.76 -13.08
C GLN A 108 12.91 -3.63 -13.36
N LEU A 109 13.37 -2.40 -13.60
CA LEU A 109 12.51 -1.27 -14.00
C LEU A 109 11.78 -1.55 -15.31
N ALA A 110 12.44 -2.14 -16.29
CA ALA A 110 11.79 -2.51 -17.55
C ALA A 110 10.66 -3.53 -17.31
N LEU A 111 10.87 -4.52 -16.44
CA LEU A 111 9.87 -5.52 -16.11
C LEU A 111 8.67 -4.93 -15.36
N VAL A 112 8.86 -4.00 -14.42
CA VAL A 112 7.73 -3.37 -13.71
C VAL A 112 6.97 -2.39 -14.61
N ILE A 113 7.65 -1.71 -15.54
CA ILE A 113 6.99 -0.91 -16.58
C ILE A 113 6.09 -1.81 -17.45
N LEU A 114 6.64 -2.93 -17.90
CA LEU A 114 5.90 -3.92 -18.68
C LEU A 114 4.70 -4.48 -17.89
N LEU A 115 4.88 -4.77 -16.60
CA LEU A 115 3.81 -5.22 -15.71
C LEU A 115 2.64 -4.23 -15.67
N GLY A 116 2.91 -2.94 -15.41
CA GLY A 116 1.88 -1.89 -15.38
C GLY A 116 1.16 -1.72 -16.72
N MET A 117 1.90 -1.83 -17.85
CA MET A 117 1.30 -1.79 -19.18
C MET A 117 0.40 -3.00 -19.44
N LEU A 118 0.87 -4.21 -19.13
CA LEU A 118 0.09 -5.45 -19.32
C LEU A 118 -1.19 -5.45 -18.48
N GLN A 119 -1.10 -5.00 -17.23
CA GLN A 119 -2.26 -4.87 -16.35
C GLN A 119 -3.29 -3.89 -16.88
N THR A 120 -2.85 -2.73 -17.39
CA THR A 120 -3.74 -1.74 -18.02
C THR A 120 -4.43 -2.34 -19.24
N LEU A 121 -3.68 -3.03 -20.11
CA LEU A 121 -4.24 -3.70 -21.30
C LEU A 121 -5.23 -4.81 -20.93
N ALA A 122 -4.86 -5.67 -19.99
CA ALA A 122 -5.73 -6.75 -19.52
C ALA A 122 -7.01 -6.21 -18.88
N GLY A 123 -6.89 -5.22 -17.98
CA GLY A 123 -8.05 -4.57 -17.38
C GLY A 123 -8.95 -3.91 -18.42
N PHE A 124 -8.37 -3.22 -19.40
CA PHE A 124 -9.12 -2.61 -20.50
C PHE A 124 -9.91 -3.65 -21.32
N THR A 125 -9.28 -4.76 -21.70
CA THR A 125 -9.96 -5.80 -22.51
C THR A 125 -11.16 -6.38 -21.78
N VAL A 126 -11.03 -6.64 -20.47
CA VAL A 126 -12.13 -7.15 -19.65
C VAL A 126 -13.24 -6.12 -19.48
N LEU A 127 -12.89 -4.88 -19.14
CA LEU A 127 -13.87 -3.81 -18.90
C LEU A 127 -14.64 -3.43 -20.17
N ARG A 128 -14.01 -3.53 -21.35
CA ARG A 128 -14.65 -3.28 -22.65
C ARG A 128 -15.84 -4.20 -22.96
N LEU A 129 -15.94 -5.32 -22.27
CA LEU A 129 -17.09 -6.23 -22.45
C LEU A 129 -18.42 -5.59 -22.02
N LYS A 130 -18.40 -4.66 -21.07
CA LYS A 130 -19.62 -4.08 -20.47
C LYS A 130 -19.57 -2.56 -20.33
N MET A 131 -18.44 -1.89 -20.59
CA MET A 131 -18.26 -0.45 -20.42
C MET A 131 -17.92 0.24 -21.73
N SER A 132 -18.16 1.56 -21.79
CA SER A 132 -17.71 2.40 -22.89
C SER A 132 -16.17 2.33 -23.02
N ARG A 133 -15.63 2.61 -24.23
CA ARG A 133 -14.18 2.62 -24.43
C ARG A 133 -13.48 3.59 -23.48
N VAL A 134 -14.06 4.74 -23.27
CA VAL A 134 -13.50 5.81 -22.46
C VAL A 134 -13.47 5.42 -20.98
N ASP A 135 -14.60 4.91 -20.45
CA ASP A 135 -14.69 4.49 -19.05
C ASP A 135 -13.82 3.25 -18.77
N ALA A 136 -13.78 2.29 -19.70
CA ALA A 136 -12.94 1.10 -19.60
C ALA A 136 -11.46 1.47 -19.55
N ALA A 137 -11.01 2.39 -20.41
CA ALA A 137 -9.62 2.82 -20.47
C ALA A 137 -9.22 3.61 -19.22
N ALA A 138 -10.07 4.55 -18.78
CA ALA A 138 -9.83 5.30 -17.56
C ALA A 138 -9.77 4.38 -16.33
N THR A 139 -10.74 3.46 -16.19
CA THR A 139 -10.75 2.50 -15.06
C THR A 139 -9.56 1.56 -15.11
N ALA A 140 -9.19 1.03 -16.28
CA ALA A 140 -8.04 0.16 -16.45
C ALA A 140 -6.72 0.83 -16.05
N ALA A 141 -6.55 2.12 -16.34
CA ALA A 141 -5.38 2.88 -15.93
C ALA A 141 -5.20 2.92 -14.41
N HIS A 142 -6.27 2.92 -13.63
CA HIS A 142 -6.19 2.81 -12.17
C HIS A 142 -5.56 1.49 -11.73
N TYR A 143 -5.89 0.38 -12.41
CA TYR A 143 -5.43 -0.97 -12.07
C TYR A 143 -4.05 -1.35 -12.65
N GLY A 144 -3.54 -0.60 -13.61
CA GLY A 144 -2.15 -0.73 -14.06
C GLY A 144 -1.20 0.16 -13.27
N SER A 145 -1.73 1.15 -12.54
CA SER A 145 -1.01 2.02 -11.62
C SER A 145 -1.10 1.47 -10.19
N VAL A 146 -0.51 2.16 -9.25
CA VAL A 146 -0.29 1.66 -7.88
C VAL A 146 -0.89 2.56 -6.80
N SER A 147 -1.05 2.01 -5.61
CA SER A 147 -1.52 2.71 -4.42
C SER A 147 -0.43 2.83 -3.37
N VAL A 148 -0.02 4.04 -3.07
CA VAL A 148 0.94 4.36 -2.00
C VAL A 148 0.46 3.84 -0.65
N ALA A 149 -0.83 4.00 -0.32
CA ALA A 149 -1.36 3.54 0.95
C ALA A 149 -1.34 2.02 1.07
N THR A 150 -1.72 1.29 0.01
CA THR A 150 -1.65 -0.17 0.01
C THR A 150 -0.21 -0.65 0.19
N PHE A 151 0.75 0.01 -0.47
CA PHE A 151 2.17 -0.25 -0.30
C PHE A 151 2.63 0.03 1.13
N ALA A 152 2.25 1.17 1.72
CA ALA A 152 2.59 1.53 3.09
C ALA A 152 2.09 0.50 4.12
N VAL A 153 0.85 -0.02 3.92
CA VAL A 153 0.30 -1.10 4.75
C VAL A 153 1.10 -2.39 4.56
N GLY A 154 1.48 -2.74 3.33
CA GLY A 154 2.32 -3.90 3.04
C GLY A 154 3.70 -3.81 3.69
N VAL A 155 4.35 -2.65 3.62
CA VAL A 155 5.63 -2.36 4.30
C VAL A 155 5.48 -2.51 5.81
N ASN A 156 4.45 -1.92 6.40
CA ASN A 156 4.19 -2.04 7.84
C ASN A 156 3.95 -3.50 8.23
N TRP A 157 3.12 -4.22 7.47
CA TRP A 157 2.77 -5.61 7.71
C TRP A 157 4.00 -6.54 7.73
N LEU A 158 4.93 -6.36 6.79
CA LEU A 158 6.19 -7.11 6.72
C LEU A 158 7.15 -6.72 7.85
N THR A 159 7.28 -5.42 8.11
CA THR A 159 8.17 -4.87 9.16
C THR A 159 7.80 -5.41 10.55
N GLU A 160 6.51 -5.46 10.88
CA GLU A 160 6.02 -6.02 12.15
C GLU A 160 6.31 -7.52 12.32
N ARG A 161 6.47 -8.23 11.21
CA ARG A 161 6.80 -9.66 11.20
C ARG A 161 8.28 -9.95 11.05
N GLY A 162 9.10 -8.89 11.03
CA GLY A 162 10.56 -9.02 10.85
C GLY A 162 10.97 -9.56 9.48
N ILE A 163 10.08 -9.43 8.46
CA ILE A 163 10.35 -9.92 7.11
C ILE A 163 11.04 -8.81 6.32
N SER A 164 12.27 -9.04 5.91
CA SER A 164 13.05 -8.11 5.08
C SER A 164 12.55 -8.11 3.62
N PHE A 165 12.75 -7.00 2.94
CA PHE A 165 12.43 -6.79 1.53
C PHE A 165 13.41 -5.79 0.90
N GLU A 166 13.51 -5.80 -0.41
CA GLU A 166 14.45 -4.98 -1.18
C GLU A 166 14.02 -3.51 -1.23
N SER A 167 14.97 -2.60 -1.04
CA SER A 167 14.72 -1.15 -0.98
C SER A 167 14.26 -0.55 -2.31
N GLN A 168 14.63 -1.17 -3.45
CA GLN A 168 14.21 -0.73 -4.79
C GLN A 168 12.70 -0.82 -5.05
N LEU A 169 11.93 -1.55 -4.23
CA LEU A 169 10.48 -1.59 -4.34
C LEU A 169 9.82 -0.20 -4.19
N SER A 170 10.47 0.72 -3.46
CA SER A 170 10.05 2.12 -3.42
C SER A 170 10.21 2.84 -4.77
N ILE A 171 11.20 2.46 -5.59
CA ILE A 171 11.33 2.96 -6.97
C ILE A 171 10.24 2.36 -7.85
N PHE A 172 9.95 1.06 -7.69
CA PHE A 172 8.90 0.39 -8.47
C PHE A 172 7.54 1.06 -8.25
N LEU A 173 7.24 1.47 -7.00
CA LEU A 173 6.06 2.26 -6.67
C LEU A 173 5.96 3.53 -7.52
N ALA A 174 7.06 4.30 -7.66
CA ALA A 174 7.06 5.53 -8.45
C ALA A 174 6.96 5.26 -9.96
N VAL A 175 7.68 4.26 -10.44
CA VAL A 175 7.83 4.00 -11.88
C VAL A 175 6.57 3.36 -12.47
N MET A 176 5.87 2.50 -11.73
CA MET A 176 4.63 1.85 -12.21
C MET A 176 3.48 2.83 -12.43
N GLU A 177 3.50 4.00 -11.81
CA GLU A 177 2.44 5.00 -11.96
C GLU A 177 2.33 5.55 -13.39
N ILE A 178 3.48 5.78 -14.03
CA ILE A 178 3.58 6.50 -15.30
C ILE A 178 3.05 5.70 -16.51
N PRO A 179 3.49 4.44 -16.76
CA PRO A 179 3.11 3.69 -17.95
C PRO A 179 1.60 3.41 -18.02
N ALA A 180 0.98 3.14 -16.89
CA ALA A 180 -0.47 2.88 -16.82
C ALA A 180 -1.31 4.09 -17.27
N ILE A 181 -0.92 5.29 -16.83
CA ILE A 181 -1.57 6.54 -17.23
C ILE A 181 -1.45 6.75 -18.74
N LEU A 182 -0.25 6.61 -19.28
CA LEU A 182 0.01 6.80 -20.72
C LEU A 182 -0.77 5.81 -21.58
N VAL A 183 -0.74 4.52 -21.22
CA VAL A 183 -1.49 3.47 -21.91
C VAL A 183 -2.99 3.74 -21.83
N GLY A 184 -3.52 4.09 -20.65
CA GLY A 184 -4.93 4.42 -20.47
C GLY A 184 -5.39 5.59 -21.33
N ILE A 185 -4.61 6.65 -21.45
CA ILE A 185 -4.91 7.79 -22.32
C ILE A 185 -4.94 7.37 -23.79
N VAL A 186 -3.93 6.60 -24.25
CA VAL A 186 -3.88 6.09 -25.62
C VAL A 186 -5.07 5.17 -25.92
N LEU A 187 -5.44 4.32 -25.00
CA LEU A 187 -6.60 3.44 -25.16
C LEU A 187 -7.93 4.22 -25.22
N ALA A 188 -8.06 5.32 -24.44
CA ALA A 188 -9.27 6.14 -24.45
C ALA A 188 -9.43 6.94 -25.73
N GLN A 189 -8.39 7.66 -26.14
CA GLN A 189 -8.43 8.68 -27.19
C GLN A 189 -7.69 8.32 -28.48
N GLY A 190 -6.85 7.26 -28.44
CA GLY A 190 -5.88 7.00 -29.50
C GLY A 190 -4.66 7.92 -29.41
N VAL A 191 -3.75 7.77 -30.36
CA VAL A 191 -2.59 8.66 -30.51
C VAL A 191 -3.01 9.89 -31.30
N SER A 192 -3.37 10.97 -30.61
CA SER A 192 -3.80 12.24 -31.23
C SER A 192 -2.75 13.32 -31.07
N ARG A 193 -2.52 14.10 -32.17
CA ARG A 193 -1.69 15.31 -32.12
C ARG A 193 -2.31 16.43 -31.25
N GLN A 194 -3.63 16.37 -30.99
CA GLN A 194 -4.33 17.33 -30.13
C GLN A 194 -4.13 17.08 -28.64
N THR A 195 -3.64 15.87 -28.25
CA THR A 195 -3.32 15.56 -26.86
C THR A 195 -2.17 16.43 -26.37
N ARG A 196 -2.37 17.17 -25.30
CA ARG A 196 -1.34 18.06 -24.71
C ARG A 196 -0.29 17.26 -23.96
N TRP A 197 0.48 16.43 -24.67
CA TRP A 197 1.48 15.51 -24.11
C TRP A 197 2.46 16.17 -23.13
N ARG A 198 2.90 17.41 -23.43
CA ARG A 198 3.80 18.17 -22.54
C ARG A 198 3.17 18.44 -21.18
N ARG A 199 1.89 18.80 -21.13
CA ARG A 199 1.18 19.04 -19.87
C ARG A 199 0.97 17.73 -19.12
N LEU A 200 0.57 16.68 -19.81
CA LEU A 200 0.39 15.35 -19.22
C LEU A 200 1.70 14.79 -18.66
N ALA A 201 2.79 14.91 -19.40
CA ALA A 201 4.12 14.53 -18.93
C ALA A 201 4.47 15.32 -17.66
N HIS A 202 4.29 16.64 -17.66
CA HIS A 202 4.55 17.47 -16.47
C HIS A 202 3.74 16.99 -15.26
N GLU A 203 2.43 16.76 -15.40
CA GLU A 203 1.56 16.34 -14.30
C GLU A 203 1.86 14.92 -13.83
N THR A 204 2.28 14.02 -14.72
CA THR A 204 2.61 12.64 -14.39
C THR A 204 4.00 12.53 -13.74
N PHE A 205 5.03 13.15 -14.33
CA PHE A 205 6.41 13.04 -13.84
C PHE A 205 6.71 13.99 -12.68
N LEU A 206 6.06 15.15 -12.62
CA LEU A 206 6.22 16.16 -11.56
C LEU A 206 4.99 16.21 -10.66
N GLY A 207 4.15 15.19 -10.71
CA GLY A 207 3.02 15.03 -9.77
C GLY A 207 3.52 14.95 -8.33
N LYS A 208 2.71 15.47 -7.39
CA LYS A 208 3.01 15.55 -5.96
C LYS A 208 3.57 14.23 -5.40
N GLY A 209 2.98 13.09 -5.77
CA GLY A 209 3.38 11.77 -5.28
C GLY A 209 4.77 11.37 -5.76
N VAL A 210 5.00 11.43 -7.08
CA VAL A 210 6.29 11.06 -7.70
C VAL A 210 7.39 11.99 -7.21
N THR A 211 7.16 13.30 -7.17
CA THR A 211 8.14 14.30 -6.71
C THR A 211 8.58 14.05 -5.27
N LEU A 212 7.63 13.79 -4.37
CA LEU A 212 7.95 13.54 -2.95
C LEU A 212 8.69 12.22 -2.74
N LEU A 213 8.24 11.18 -3.44
CA LEU A 213 8.85 9.86 -3.32
C LEU A 213 10.28 9.87 -3.86
N LEU A 214 10.49 10.38 -5.08
CA LEU A 214 11.82 10.47 -5.69
C LEU A 214 12.71 11.49 -4.97
N GLY A 215 12.16 12.63 -4.55
CA GLY A 215 12.89 13.63 -3.77
C GLY A 215 13.32 13.08 -2.40
N GLY A 216 12.42 12.41 -1.69
CA GLY A 216 12.75 11.71 -0.44
C GLY A 216 13.82 10.63 -0.65
N MET A 217 13.72 9.89 -1.74
CA MET A 217 14.70 8.86 -2.10
C MET A 217 16.07 9.45 -2.41
N ALA A 218 16.13 10.55 -3.15
CA ALA A 218 17.39 11.26 -3.43
C ALA A 218 18.03 11.78 -2.13
N ILE A 219 17.24 12.37 -1.23
CA ILE A 219 17.72 12.83 0.07
C ILE A 219 18.22 11.64 0.90
N GLY A 220 17.46 10.55 0.99
CA GLY A 220 17.86 9.36 1.74
C GLY A 220 19.13 8.70 1.21
N TYR A 221 19.28 8.65 -0.13
CA TYR A 221 20.47 8.13 -0.80
C TYR A 221 21.73 8.98 -0.51
N LEU A 222 21.59 10.31 -0.61
CA LEU A 222 22.70 11.24 -0.37
C LEU A 222 23.09 11.35 1.10
N ALA A 223 22.11 11.34 2.01
CA ALA A 223 22.34 11.45 3.45
C ALA A 223 22.84 10.13 4.07
N GLY A 224 22.45 9.01 3.52
CA GLY A 224 22.76 7.70 4.08
C GLY A 224 22.13 7.45 5.46
N PRO A 225 22.47 6.30 6.11
CA PRO A 225 21.91 5.95 7.42
C PRO A 225 22.23 6.98 8.52
N ASP A 226 23.48 7.47 8.55
CA ASP A 226 23.94 8.39 9.60
C ASP A 226 23.29 9.77 9.45
N GLY A 227 23.14 10.27 8.23
CA GLY A 227 22.50 11.58 7.96
C GLY A 227 20.99 11.57 8.27
N ILE A 228 20.32 10.41 8.16
CA ILE A 228 18.89 10.28 8.48
C ILE A 228 18.66 9.92 9.96
N ALA A 229 19.67 9.46 10.70
CA ALA A 229 19.52 9.05 12.10
C ALA A 229 18.83 10.12 13.00
N PRO A 230 19.13 11.43 12.92
CA PRO A 230 18.44 12.45 13.70
C PRO A 230 16.94 12.58 13.38
N LEU A 231 16.52 12.19 12.19
CA LEU A 231 15.13 12.26 11.70
C LEU A 231 14.35 10.97 11.95
N LYS A 232 15.01 9.93 12.49
CA LYS A 232 14.39 8.63 12.76
C LYS A 232 13.11 8.73 13.61
N PRO A 233 13.05 9.51 14.71
CA PRO A 233 11.85 9.62 15.53
C PRO A 233 10.63 10.07 14.71
N LEU A 234 10.84 10.99 13.75
CA LEU A 234 9.77 11.51 12.90
C LEU A 234 9.39 10.52 11.79
N PHE A 235 10.34 10.13 10.94
CA PHE A 235 10.02 9.39 9.71
C PHE A 235 10.00 7.86 9.84
N VAL A 236 10.53 7.33 10.94
CA VAL A 236 10.53 5.88 11.19
C VAL A 236 9.58 5.53 12.34
N ASP A 237 9.76 6.13 13.50
CA ASP A 237 9.01 5.74 14.70
C ASP A 237 7.56 6.24 14.66
N LEU A 238 7.32 7.46 14.14
CA LEU A 238 5.96 8.00 13.96
C LEU A 238 5.22 7.43 12.76
N PHE A 239 5.89 6.74 11.83
CA PHE A 239 5.31 6.25 10.57
C PHE A 239 4.03 5.44 10.77
N LYS A 240 4.03 4.51 11.71
CA LYS A 240 2.87 3.65 12.00
C LYS A 240 1.68 4.44 12.52
N GLY A 241 1.91 5.43 13.41
CA GLY A 241 0.86 6.31 13.91
C GLY A 241 0.25 7.18 12.81
N ALA A 242 1.09 7.76 11.95
CA ALA A 242 0.63 8.52 10.80
C ALA A 242 -0.17 7.65 9.80
N LEU A 243 0.27 6.42 9.55
CA LEU A 243 -0.43 5.45 8.71
C LEU A 243 -1.80 5.09 9.31
N ALA A 244 -1.89 4.89 10.62
CA ALA A 244 -3.15 4.59 11.31
C ALA A 244 -4.17 5.73 11.14
N LEU A 245 -3.77 6.99 11.36
CA LEU A 245 -4.63 8.16 11.15
C LEU A 245 -5.03 8.33 9.67
N PHE A 246 -4.10 8.07 8.75
CA PHE A 246 -4.38 8.08 7.32
C PHE A 246 -5.43 7.01 6.96
N LEU A 247 -5.30 5.79 7.49
CA LEU A 247 -6.25 4.71 7.24
C LEU A 247 -7.62 4.96 7.88
N LEU A 248 -7.68 5.66 9.01
CA LEU A 248 -8.94 6.13 9.60
C LEU A 248 -9.72 7.00 8.58
N GLU A 249 -9.05 7.99 8.00
CA GLU A 249 -9.68 8.85 6.97
C GLU A 249 -10.04 8.05 5.72
N MET A 250 -9.18 7.13 5.29
CA MET A 250 -9.49 6.24 4.17
C MET A 250 -10.74 5.41 4.42
N GLY A 251 -10.97 4.94 5.65
CA GLY A 251 -12.19 4.27 6.04
C GLY A 251 -13.44 5.13 5.86
N LEU A 252 -13.37 6.40 6.29
CA LEU A 252 -14.45 7.38 6.09
C LEU A 252 -14.73 7.65 4.61
N ILE A 253 -13.69 7.78 3.78
CA ILE A 253 -13.80 7.98 2.33
C ILE A 253 -14.45 6.75 1.68
N VAL A 254 -13.98 5.55 2.01
CA VAL A 254 -14.51 4.27 1.49
C VAL A 254 -15.99 4.10 1.82
N ALA A 255 -16.43 4.46 3.02
CA ALA A 255 -17.84 4.39 3.41
C ALA A 255 -18.76 5.18 2.47
N ARG A 256 -18.28 6.32 1.97
CA ARG A 256 -19.01 7.14 0.98
C ARG A 256 -19.05 6.45 -0.39
N GLN A 257 -17.94 5.87 -0.83
CA GLN A 257 -17.84 5.18 -2.13
C GLN A 257 -18.66 3.89 -2.19
N CYS A 258 -18.79 3.15 -1.06
CA CYS A 258 -19.61 1.95 -0.99
C CYS A 258 -21.09 2.21 -1.31
N GLN A 259 -21.61 3.41 -1.02
CA GLN A 259 -22.99 3.77 -1.35
C GLN A 259 -23.19 3.93 -2.87
N ASP A 260 -22.20 4.43 -3.57
CA ASP A 260 -22.26 4.63 -5.03
C ASP A 260 -22.01 3.32 -5.80
N LEU A 261 -21.25 2.38 -5.24
CA LEU A 261 -20.94 1.09 -5.86
C LEU A 261 -22.20 0.28 -6.22
N ARG A 262 -23.25 0.33 -5.40
CA ARG A 262 -24.53 -0.36 -5.66
C ARG A 262 -25.16 0.02 -7.01
N ARG A 263 -24.81 1.18 -7.56
CA ARG A 263 -25.33 1.68 -8.86
C ARG A 263 -24.62 1.07 -10.06
N HIS A 264 -23.42 0.47 -9.89
CA HIS A 264 -22.53 0.09 -10.99
C HIS A 264 -22.53 -1.41 -11.34
N GLY A 265 -23.32 -2.22 -10.61
CA GLY A 265 -23.62 -3.60 -10.94
C GLY A 265 -22.54 -4.63 -10.56
N LEU A 266 -22.93 -5.92 -10.62
CA LEU A 266 -22.10 -7.06 -10.22
C LEU A 266 -20.85 -7.24 -11.08
N PHE A 267 -20.87 -6.78 -12.34
CA PHE A 267 -19.71 -6.89 -13.23
C PHE A 267 -18.52 -6.09 -12.72
N LEU A 268 -18.74 -4.83 -12.32
CA LEU A 268 -17.67 -3.98 -11.79
C LEU A 268 -17.18 -4.48 -10.42
N LEU A 269 -18.09 -4.98 -9.59
CA LEU A 269 -17.74 -5.62 -8.32
C LEU A 269 -16.85 -6.85 -8.54
N GLY A 270 -17.24 -7.75 -9.46
CA GLY A 270 -16.43 -8.92 -9.82
C GLY A 270 -15.06 -8.55 -10.37
N PHE A 271 -14.99 -7.55 -11.26
CA PHE A 271 -13.73 -7.03 -11.77
C PHE A 271 -12.84 -6.49 -10.64
N ALA A 272 -13.41 -5.67 -9.74
CA ALA A 272 -12.67 -5.04 -8.64
C ALA A 272 -12.11 -6.04 -7.61
N LEU A 273 -12.66 -7.25 -7.53
CA LEU A 273 -12.14 -8.35 -6.70
C LEU A 273 -11.16 -9.26 -7.45
N LEU A 274 -11.47 -9.62 -8.70
CA LEU A 274 -10.69 -10.60 -9.45
C LEU A 274 -9.42 -9.99 -10.07
N MET A 275 -9.48 -8.74 -10.51
CA MET A 275 -8.33 -8.08 -11.11
C MET A 275 -7.13 -7.97 -10.15
N PRO A 276 -7.28 -7.58 -8.86
CA PRO A 276 -6.20 -7.62 -7.89
C PRO A 276 -5.55 -9.00 -7.73
N LEU A 277 -6.35 -10.05 -7.68
CA LEU A 277 -5.85 -11.43 -7.56
C LEU A 277 -5.02 -11.86 -8.78
N ALA A 278 -5.53 -11.61 -9.97
CA ALA A 278 -4.82 -11.89 -11.21
C ALA A 278 -3.52 -11.06 -11.31
N SER A 279 -3.59 -9.79 -10.94
CA SER A 279 -2.45 -8.87 -10.93
C SER A 279 -1.39 -9.29 -9.90
N ALA A 280 -1.80 -9.74 -8.70
CA ALA A 280 -0.88 -10.29 -7.71
C ALA A 280 -0.12 -11.49 -8.25
N GLY A 281 -0.82 -12.42 -8.93
CA GLY A 281 -0.19 -13.56 -9.58
C GLY A 281 0.87 -13.16 -10.61
N LEU A 282 0.56 -12.17 -11.46
CA LEU A 282 1.53 -11.61 -12.41
C LEU A 282 2.72 -10.94 -11.68
N GLY A 283 2.44 -10.21 -10.60
CA GLY A 283 3.47 -9.60 -9.76
C GLY A 283 4.42 -10.63 -9.15
N LEU A 284 3.89 -11.75 -8.67
CA LEU A 284 4.70 -12.87 -8.13
C LEU A 284 5.58 -13.50 -9.21
N MET A 285 5.02 -13.77 -10.39
CA MET A 285 5.78 -14.36 -11.51
C MET A 285 6.94 -13.44 -11.93
N ILE A 286 6.68 -12.14 -12.08
CA ILE A 286 7.71 -11.16 -12.46
C ILE A 286 8.71 -10.99 -11.32
N GLY A 287 8.26 -10.94 -10.07
CA GLY A 287 9.15 -10.85 -8.91
C GLY A 287 10.09 -12.04 -8.78
N GLN A 288 9.62 -13.24 -9.11
CA GLN A 288 10.45 -14.44 -9.15
C GLN A 288 11.50 -14.37 -10.26
N LEU A 289 11.12 -13.88 -11.45
CA LEU A 289 12.08 -13.63 -12.55
C LEU A 289 13.17 -12.61 -12.16
N MET A 290 12.84 -11.67 -11.26
CA MET A 290 13.78 -10.68 -10.72
C MET A 290 14.65 -11.25 -9.58
N GLY A 291 14.36 -12.44 -9.06
CA GLY A 291 15.04 -13.02 -7.90
C GLY A 291 14.76 -12.28 -6.60
N LEU A 292 13.56 -11.73 -6.42
CA LEU A 292 13.18 -11.04 -5.19
C LEU A 292 13.02 -12.01 -4.01
N SER A 293 13.33 -11.53 -2.81
CA SER A 293 13.09 -12.25 -1.57
C SER A 293 11.59 -12.45 -1.30
N LEU A 294 11.24 -13.28 -0.30
CA LEU A 294 9.84 -13.48 0.11
C LEU A 294 9.12 -12.15 0.40
N GLY A 295 9.79 -11.21 1.10
CA GLY A 295 9.23 -9.89 1.36
C GLY A 295 9.09 -9.05 0.09
N GLY A 296 10.09 -9.11 -0.80
CA GLY A 296 10.05 -8.43 -2.10
C GLY A 296 8.92 -8.96 -2.99
N LEU A 297 8.75 -10.28 -3.08
CA LEU A 297 7.65 -10.94 -3.79
C LEU A 297 6.29 -10.48 -3.25
N THR A 298 6.14 -10.49 -1.93
CA THR A 298 4.91 -10.04 -1.27
C THR A 298 4.58 -8.59 -1.60
N LEU A 299 5.58 -7.69 -1.53
CA LEU A 299 5.37 -6.27 -1.85
C LEU A 299 5.13 -6.01 -3.33
N LEU A 300 5.83 -6.71 -4.24
CA LEU A 300 5.57 -6.55 -5.67
C LEU A 300 4.18 -7.07 -6.04
N ALA A 301 3.76 -8.19 -5.47
CA ALA A 301 2.38 -8.68 -5.64
C ALA A 301 1.35 -7.69 -5.09
N THR A 302 1.64 -7.08 -3.93
CA THR A 302 0.80 -6.04 -3.32
C THR A 302 0.72 -4.79 -4.20
N LEU A 303 1.84 -4.34 -4.78
CA LEU A 303 1.87 -3.24 -5.74
C LEU A 303 1.04 -3.56 -6.98
N ALA A 304 1.28 -4.72 -7.58
CA ALA A 304 0.57 -5.19 -8.76
C ALA A 304 -0.95 -5.32 -8.52
N ALA A 305 -1.37 -5.79 -7.35
CA ALA A 305 -2.76 -5.91 -6.95
C ALA A 305 -3.42 -4.58 -6.55
N SER A 306 -2.64 -3.55 -6.32
CA SER A 306 -3.16 -2.25 -5.91
C SER A 306 -3.74 -1.47 -7.09
N ALA A 307 -4.43 -0.38 -6.81
CA ALA A 307 -4.95 0.50 -7.84
C ALA A 307 -4.83 1.95 -7.38
N SER A 308 -4.41 2.84 -8.28
CA SER A 308 -4.24 4.26 -7.98
C SER A 308 -5.58 4.96 -7.80
N TYR A 309 -5.69 5.79 -6.77
CA TYR A 309 -6.87 6.63 -6.52
C TYR A 309 -6.51 8.11 -6.28
N ILE A 310 -5.25 8.49 -6.46
CA ILE A 310 -4.77 9.88 -6.31
C ILE A 310 -4.27 10.41 -7.65
N ALA A 311 -3.23 9.82 -8.24
CA ALA A 311 -2.58 10.34 -9.43
C ALA A 311 -3.37 10.06 -10.71
N VAL A 312 -3.86 8.85 -10.90
CA VAL A 312 -4.64 8.49 -12.10
C VAL A 312 -5.93 9.32 -12.22
N PRO A 313 -6.77 9.48 -11.16
CA PRO A 313 -7.96 10.33 -11.27
C PRO A 313 -7.64 11.78 -11.63
N ALA A 314 -6.58 12.35 -11.05
CA ALA A 314 -6.17 13.72 -11.33
C ALA A 314 -5.78 13.90 -12.80
N THR A 315 -4.97 12.99 -13.32
CA THR A 315 -4.49 13.03 -14.72
C THR A 315 -5.63 12.71 -15.70
N MET A 316 -6.46 11.69 -15.41
CA MET A 316 -7.58 11.32 -16.29
C MET A 316 -8.65 12.40 -16.38
N ARG A 317 -8.89 13.17 -15.31
CA ARG A 317 -9.81 14.32 -15.35
C ARG A 317 -9.40 15.34 -16.39
N ILE A 318 -8.10 15.51 -16.63
CA ILE A 318 -7.56 16.47 -17.59
C ILE A 318 -7.47 15.84 -18.99
N ALA A 319 -6.95 14.61 -19.05
CA ALA A 319 -6.70 13.92 -20.31
C ALA A 319 -7.98 13.36 -20.93
N VAL A 320 -8.88 12.82 -20.13
CA VAL A 320 -10.08 12.09 -20.58
C VAL A 320 -11.32 12.59 -19.80
N PRO A 321 -11.71 13.86 -19.94
CA PRO A 321 -12.78 14.46 -19.15
C PRO A 321 -14.17 13.83 -19.36
N GLN A 322 -14.33 13.03 -20.43
CA GLN A 322 -15.57 12.30 -20.72
C GLN A 322 -15.72 11.02 -19.87
N ALA A 323 -14.65 10.54 -19.23
CA ALA A 323 -14.71 9.38 -18.38
C ALA A 323 -15.49 9.68 -17.10
N ASN A 324 -16.26 8.70 -16.64
CA ASN A 324 -16.97 8.82 -15.36
C ASN A 324 -16.05 8.43 -14.18
N PRO A 325 -15.55 9.38 -13.38
CA PRO A 325 -14.64 9.08 -12.28
C PRO A 325 -15.32 8.30 -11.16
N GLY A 326 -16.65 8.35 -11.04
CA GLY A 326 -17.40 7.60 -10.04
C GLY A 326 -17.28 6.09 -10.23
N LEU A 327 -17.25 5.61 -11.48
CA LEU A 327 -17.05 4.19 -11.79
C LEU A 327 -15.70 3.68 -11.27
N SER A 328 -14.62 4.36 -11.66
CA SER A 328 -13.26 3.98 -11.30
C SER A 328 -13.04 4.06 -9.79
N LEU A 329 -13.41 5.17 -9.16
CA LEU A 329 -13.19 5.39 -7.73
C LEU A 329 -14.03 4.47 -6.86
N SER A 330 -15.29 4.16 -7.25
CA SER A 330 -16.10 3.19 -6.52
C SER A 330 -15.52 1.78 -6.57
N ALA A 331 -14.97 1.35 -7.71
CA ALA A 331 -14.30 0.06 -7.84
C ALA A 331 -13.03 0.01 -6.98
N VAL A 332 -12.17 1.02 -7.13
CA VAL A 332 -10.85 1.07 -6.47
C VAL A 332 -11.00 1.24 -4.96
N LEU A 333 -11.71 2.27 -4.51
CA LEU A 333 -11.86 2.59 -3.08
C LEU A 333 -12.94 1.77 -2.40
N GLY A 334 -14.06 1.48 -3.10
CA GLY A 334 -15.16 0.74 -2.50
C GLY A 334 -14.91 -0.76 -2.36
N VAL A 335 -14.01 -1.34 -3.17
CA VAL A 335 -13.78 -2.80 -3.20
C VAL A 335 -12.30 -3.16 -3.12
N THR A 336 -11.50 -2.75 -4.11
CA THR A 336 -10.12 -3.21 -4.27
C THR A 336 -9.23 -2.82 -3.09
N PHE A 337 -9.31 -1.57 -2.64
CA PHE A 337 -8.49 -1.08 -1.54
C PHE A 337 -8.82 -1.80 -0.20
N PRO A 338 -10.10 -1.87 0.25
CA PRO A 338 -10.46 -2.64 1.45
C PRO A 338 -10.04 -4.11 1.35
N PHE A 339 -10.30 -4.74 0.21
CA PHE A 339 -9.90 -6.14 -0.01
C PHE A 339 -8.39 -6.33 0.17
N ASN A 340 -7.57 -5.49 -0.45
CA ASN A 340 -6.12 -5.60 -0.38
C ASN A 340 -5.57 -5.45 1.03
N ILE A 341 -6.02 -4.45 1.79
CA ILE A 341 -5.48 -4.19 3.13
C ILE A 341 -5.98 -5.19 4.18
N MET A 342 -7.17 -5.77 4.01
CA MET A 342 -7.76 -6.69 4.97
C MET A 342 -7.39 -8.15 4.70
N LEU A 343 -7.42 -8.57 3.44
CA LEU A 343 -7.29 -9.95 3.02
C LEU A 343 -6.15 -10.17 2.00
N GLY A 344 -5.97 -9.23 1.09
CA GLY A 344 -5.06 -9.37 -0.05
C GLY A 344 -3.61 -9.53 0.39
N ILE A 345 -3.08 -8.62 1.22
CA ILE A 345 -1.66 -8.66 1.64
C ILE A 345 -1.29 -9.98 2.32
N PRO A 346 -2.05 -10.50 3.32
CA PRO A 346 -1.80 -11.82 3.89
C PRO A 346 -1.87 -12.96 2.85
N LEU A 347 -2.83 -12.89 1.93
CA LEU A 347 -3.02 -13.87 0.87
C LEU A 347 -1.83 -13.88 -0.11
N TYR A 348 -1.38 -12.72 -0.54
CA TYR A 348 -0.23 -12.57 -1.45
C TYR A 348 1.05 -13.06 -0.81
N HIS A 349 1.21 -12.84 0.49
CA HIS A 349 2.33 -13.41 1.26
C HIS A 349 2.26 -14.93 1.32
N SER A 350 1.07 -15.50 1.54
CA SER A 350 0.87 -16.96 1.49
C SER A 350 1.24 -17.54 0.12
N TRP A 351 0.82 -16.88 -0.97
CA TRP A 351 1.21 -17.28 -2.31
C TRP A 351 2.71 -17.14 -2.55
N ALA A 352 3.33 -16.04 -2.11
CA ALA A 352 4.77 -15.80 -2.26
C ALA A 352 5.60 -16.93 -1.62
N ARG A 353 5.15 -17.48 -0.47
CA ARG A 353 5.83 -18.64 0.16
C ARG A 353 5.93 -19.84 -0.78
N HIS A 354 4.89 -20.19 -1.50
CA HIS A 354 4.91 -21.30 -2.46
C HIS A 354 5.83 -21.07 -3.65
N PHE A 355 6.25 -19.84 -3.89
CA PHE A 355 7.24 -19.52 -4.92
C PHE A 355 8.69 -19.56 -4.41
N THR A 356 8.89 -19.58 -3.10
CA THR A 356 10.22 -19.58 -2.46
C THR A 356 10.59 -20.95 -1.86
N GLU A 357 9.61 -21.84 -1.68
CA GLU A 357 9.77 -23.25 -1.33
C GLU A 357 10.04 -24.11 -2.58
#